data_7b6921804ba8ece72caddbe37a9f7101
#
_entry.id   7b6921804ba8ece72caddbe37a9f7101
#
_cell.length_a   1.000
_cell.length_b   1.000
_cell.length_c   1.000
_cell.angle_alpha   90.00
_cell.angle_beta   90.00
_cell.angle_gamma   90.00
#
_symmetry.space_group_name_H-M   'P 1'
#
loop_
_entity.id
_entity.type
_entity.pdbx_description
1 polymer ?
#
loop_
_entity_poly.entity_id
_entity_poly.type
_entity_poly.pdbx_seq_one_letter_code
_entity_poly.pdbx_strand_id
1 'polypeptide(L)'
;MTELAHPSTSDPADTPVAADGLPLGPDSLVWKYFGDRRIALIGPRPAVLQNMLAQLGQGVIDHSVFFADTAARIRRSLPPIYRTVYGSEEENAGGMVRDFHKNIKGEMPEEFGGHRYHALDPETYYWAHATFFDQVLYFTDTFVRRLSRAEKEQMYLESKTWYRRYGVSDRPMPADYAAFERYWEHMINDVLVAHRTAKYGIGYVTKGFPRPKGVSPLAWKLAAPVFNPVAAFLTTGGMPPRTREILGLPWDERKERRYQRFAALCRTPAVNWLWGRVPMKYRYVPYAREAFARYA
;
A
#
# COMPACT_ATOMS: atom_id res chain seq x y z
N MET A 1 10.00 27.75 -65.97
CA MET A 1 8.98 27.17 -65.09
C MET A 1 9.69 26.26 -64.11
N THR A 2 9.92 26.78 -62.96
CA THR A 2 10.68 26.08 -61.89
C THR A 2 9.71 25.83 -60.76
N GLU A 3 9.40 24.57 -60.57
CA GLU A 3 8.43 24.07 -59.59
C GLU A 3 9.12 24.08 -58.20
N LEU A 4 8.58 24.88 -57.27
CA LEU A 4 9.02 24.98 -55.89
C LEU A 4 8.42 23.82 -55.10
N ALA A 5 9.29 22.92 -54.64
CA ALA A 5 8.95 21.84 -53.71
C ALA A 5 8.55 22.44 -52.36
N HIS A 6 7.35 22.13 -51.87
CA HIS A 6 6.89 22.40 -50.53
C HIS A 6 7.57 21.45 -49.54
N PRO A 7 8.05 21.93 -48.37
CA PRO A 7 8.52 21.05 -47.32
C PRO A 7 7.34 20.33 -46.68
N SER A 8 7.44 19.00 -46.62
CA SER A 8 6.58 18.11 -45.87
C SER A 8 6.54 18.50 -44.40
N THR A 9 5.39 18.94 -43.92
CA THR A 9 5.12 19.09 -42.49
C THR A 9 5.03 17.70 -41.90
N SER A 10 6.02 17.34 -41.06
CA SER A 10 5.94 16.17 -40.20
C SER A 10 4.76 16.35 -39.23
N ASP A 11 3.85 15.39 -39.27
CA ASP A 11 2.71 15.22 -38.37
C ASP A 11 3.18 15.16 -36.93
N PRO A 12 2.56 15.91 -35.99
CA PRO A 12 2.85 15.77 -34.57
C PRO A 12 1.99 14.64 -33.98
N ALA A 13 2.24 13.40 -34.37
CA ALA A 13 1.53 12.26 -33.88
C ALA A 13 2.51 11.13 -33.59
N ASP A 14 2.94 11.07 -32.37
CA ASP A 14 3.10 9.85 -31.57
C ASP A 14 3.51 10.24 -30.16
N THR A 15 2.60 10.88 -29.45
CA THR A 15 2.64 10.79 -27.98
C THR A 15 2.25 9.35 -27.66
N PRO A 16 3.12 8.53 -27.03
CA PRO A 16 2.75 7.18 -26.68
C PRO A 16 1.49 7.25 -25.80
N VAL A 17 0.40 6.67 -26.27
CA VAL A 17 -0.78 6.42 -25.44
C VAL A 17 -0.27 5.70 -24.20
N ALA A 18 -0.46 6.30 -23.03
CA ALA A 18 0.00 5.72 -21.77
C ALA A 18 -0.47 4.27 -21.68
N ALA A 19 0.46 3.34 -21.52
CA ALA A 19 0.17 1.91 -21.57
C ALA A 19 -0.97 1.58 -20.59
N ASP A 20 -1.95 0.83 -21.03
CA ASP A 20 -3.24 0.63 -20.34
C ASP A 20 -3.16 -0.33 -19.14
N GLY A 21 -1.96 -0.56 -18.62
CA GLY A 21 -1.58 -1.48 -17.55
C GLY A 21 -0.68 -2.59 -18.04
N LEU A 22 0.13 -3.12 -17.15
CA LEU A 22 0.96 -4.31 -17.39
C LEU A 22 0.37 -5.53 -16.69
N PRO A 23 0.51 -6.73 -17.25
CA PRO A 23 -0.04 -7.95 -16.66
C PRO A 23 0.65 -8.25 -15.31
N LEU A 24 -0.12 -8.84 -14.40
CA LEU A 24 0.42 -9.40 -13.16
C LEU A 24 0.84 -10.86 -13.40
N GLY A 25 2.10 -11.16 -13.11
CA GLY A 25 2.68 -12.47 -13.36
C GLY A 25 4.07 -12.64 -12.74
N PRO A 26 4.78 -13.74 -13.08
CA PRO A 26 6.09 -14.07 -12.49
C PRO A 26 7.15 -12.98 -12.67
N ASP A 27 7.10 -12.24 -13.77
CA ASP A 27 8.04 -11.15 -14.10
C ASP A 27 7.62 -9.81 -13.49
N SER A 28 6.45 -9.76 -12.86
CA SER A 28 5.91 -8.56 -12.25
C SER A 28 6.68 -8.16 -10.98
N LEU A 29 7.05 -6.88 -10.89
CA LEU A 29 7.69 -6.32 -9.70
C LEU A 29 6.72 -6.29 -8.51
N VAL A 30 5.44 -6.04 -8.76
CA VAL A 30 4.39 -6.10 -7.73
C VAL A 30 4.30 -7.52 -7.16
N TRP A 31 4.30 -8.57 -7.98
CA TRP A 31 4.32 -9.95 -7.49
C TRP A 31 5.55 -10.25 -6.64
N LYS A 32 6.70 -9.85 -7.11
CA LYS A 32 7.98 -10.10 -6.45
C LYS A 32 8.04 -9.50 -5.06
N TYR A 33 7.49 -8.30 -4.87
CA TYR A 33 7.70 -7.54 -3.64
C TYR A 33 6.49 -7.48 -2.72
N PHE A 34 5.26 -7.53 -3.22
CA PHE A 34 4.07 -7.50 -2.36
C PHE A 34 3.97 -8.73 -1.45
N GLY A 35 4.36 -9.91 -1.93
CA GLY A 35 4.36 -11.13 -1.15
C GLY A 35 5.61 -11.35 -0.28
N ASP A 36 6.64 -10.51 -0.40
CA ASP A 36 7.85 -10.60 0.42
C ASP A 36 7.52 -10.29 1.89
N ARG A 37 7.81 -11.23 2.78
CA ARG A 37 7.46 -11.09 4.20
C ARG A 37 8.15 -9.93 4.90
N ARG A 38 9.25 -9.40 4.34
CA ARG A 38 9.91 -8.20 4.88
C ARG A 38 9.02 -6.95 4.79
N ILE A 39 8.01 -6.92 3.93
CA ILE A 39 7.04 -5.82 3.87
C ILE A 39 6.32 -5.58 5.20
N ALA A 40 6.27 -6.61 6.07
CA ALA A 40 5.73 -6.51 7.41
C ALA A 40 6.53 -5.58 8.35
N LEU A 41 7.77 -5.20 7.99
CA LEU A 41 8.56 -4.19 8.74
C LEU A 41 7.78 -2.87 8.90
N ILE A 42 6.98 -2.51 7.91
CA ILE A 42 6.14 -1.32 7.90
C ILE A 42 4.65 -1.68 7.70
N GLY A 43 4.27 -2.89 8.08
CA GLY A 43 2.94 -3.47 7.82
C GLY A 43 1.74 -2.61 8.21
N PRO A 44 1.74 -1.92 9.37
CA PRO A 44 0.60 -1.07 9.78
C PRO A 44 0.41 0.22 8.95
N ARG A 45 1.45 0.67 8.21
CA ARG A 45 1.47 1.96 7.52
C ARG A 45 0.26 2.18 6.58
N PRO A 46 -0.09 1.27 5.66
CA PRO A 46 -1.22 1.52 4.77
C PRO A 46 -2.53 1.63 5.52
N ALA A 47 -2.75 0.84 6.56
CA ALA A 47 -3.97 0.92 7.36
C ALA A 47 -4.11 2.28 8.07
N VAL A 48 -3.02 2.86 8.57
CA VAL A 48 -3.03 4.19 9.18
C VAL A 48 -3.36 5.25 8.13
N LEU A 49 -2.67 5.23 6.97
CA LEU A 49 -2.89 6.18 5.87
C LEU A 49 -4.33 6.10 5.31
N GLN A 50 -4.87 4.90 5.13
CA GLN A 50 -6.26 4.70 4.72
C GLN A 50 -7.22 5.40 5.66
N ASN A 51 -7.04 5.19 6.95
CA ASN A 51 -7.92 5.72 7.98
C ASN A 51 -7.74 7.24 8.24
N MET A 52 -6.77 7.88 7.61
CA MET A 52 -6.64 9.35 7.57
C MET A 52 -7.58 10.00 6.55
N LEU A 53 -8.13 9.25 5.58
CA LEU A 53 -9.24 9.73 4.76
C LEU A 53 -10.54 9.61 5.56
N ALA A 54 -11.21 10.75 5.78
CA ALA A 54 -12.34 10.83 6.70
C ALA A 54 -13.46 9.83 6.37
N GLN A 55 -13.86 9.71 5.09
CA GLN A 55 -14.91 8.82 4.63
C GLN A 55 -14.56 7.34 4.90
N LEU A 56 -13.33 6.94 4.64
CA LEU A 56 -12.86 5.58 4.91
C LEU A 56 -12.83 5.32 6.42
N GLY A 57 -12.31 6.28 7.19
CA GLY A 57 -12.27 6.22 8.65
C GLY A 57 -13.66 6.10 9.25
N GLN A 58 -14.65 6.85 8.75
CA GLN A 58 -16.03 6.76 9.21
C GLN A 58 -16.66 5.41 8.89
N GLY A 59 -16.46 4.90 7.67
CA GLY A 59 -16.92 3.56 7.29
C GLY A 59 -16.35 2.45 8.19
N VAL A 60 -15.11 2.62 8.68
CA VAL A 60 -14.52 1.71 9.67
C VAL A 60 -15.19 1.82 11.04
N ILE A 61 -15.59 3.02 11.48
CA ILE A 61 -16.35 3.20 12.72
C ILE A 61 -17.70 2.48 12.63
N ASP A 62 -18.44 2.72 11.56
CA ASP A 62 -19.85 2.31 11.45
C ASP A 62 -20.00 0.80 11.17
N HIS A 63 -19.04 0.20 10.46
CA HIS A 63 -19.20 -1.15 9.91
C HIS A 63 -18.11 -2.15 10.30
N SER A 64 -17.18 -1.79 11.19
CA SER A 64 -16.05 -2.68 11.50
C SER A 64 -15.88 -2.93 13.00
N VAL A 65 -15.44 -4.14 13.32
CA VAL A 65 -14.95 -4.52 14.66
C VAL A 65 -13.53 -3.98 14.95
N PHE A 66 -13.10 -2.95 14.26
CA PHE A 66 -11.72 -2.43 14.31
C PHE A 66 -11.27 -2.10 15.73
N PHE A 67 -12.12 -1.45 16.51
CA PHE A 67 -11.80 -1.09 17.90
C PHE A 67 -11.88 -2.28 18.86
N ALA A 68 -12.70 -3.28 18.55
CA ALA A 68 -12.89 -4.46 19.40
C ALA A 68 -11.82 -5.54 19.14
N ASP A 69 -11.48 -5.82 17.87
CA ASP A 69 -10.45 -6.80 17.50
C ASP A 69 -9.73 -6.38 16.20
N THR A 70 -8.78 -5.45 16.35
CA THR A 70 -7.93 -4.96 15.25
C THR A 70 -7.17 -6.10 14.55
N ALA A 71 -6.67 -7.07 15.32
CA ALA A 71 -5.91 -8.17 14.77
C ALA A 71 -6.78 -9.13 13.95
N ALA A 72 -8.02 -9.41 14.37
CA ALA A 72 -8.95 -10.21 13.59
C ALA A 72 -9.34 -9.51 12.29
N ARG A 73 -9.53 -8.19 12.32
CA ARG A 73 -9.82 -7.40 11.11
C ARG A 73 -8.67 -7.52 10.09
N ILE A 74 -7.44 -7.31 10.52
CA ILE A 74 -6.26 -7.41 9.64
C ILE A 74 -6.17 -8.81 9.05
N ARG A 75 -6.29 -9.86 9.87
CA ARG A 75 -6.25 -11.26 9.41
C ARG A 75 -7.30 -11.58 8.37
N ARG A 76 -8.50 -10.98 8.45
CA ARG A 76 -9.58 -11.19 7.47
C ARG A 76 -9.39 -10.38 6.19
N SER A 77 -8.79 -9.20 6.28
CA SER A 77 -8.68 -8.28 5.14
C SER A 77 -7.53 -8.61 4.19
N LEU A 78 -6.39 -9.10 4.70
CA LEU A 78 -5.20 -9.32 3.87
C LEU A 78 -5.33 -10.49 2.87
N PRO A 79 -5.90 -11.67 3.23
CA PRO A 79 -6.02 -12.79 2.30
C PRO A 79 -6.74 -12.47 1.00
N PRO A 80 -7.91 -11.80 0.99
CA PRO A 80 -8.58 -11.42 -0.26
C PRO A 80 -7.75 -10.46 -1.13
N ILE A 81 -7.00 -9.55 -0.50
CA ILE A 81 -6.13 -8.61 -1.22
C ILE A 81 -4.96 -9.37 -1.89
N TYR A 82 -4.33 -10.31 -1.18
CA TYR A 82 -3.32 -11.18 -1.78
C TYR A 82 -3.88 -11.98 -2.95
N ARG A 83 -5.08 -12.55 -2.81
CA ARG A 83 -5.74 -13.28 -3.91
C ARG A 83 -6.05 -12.39 -5.11
N THR A 84 -6.39 -11.12 -4.90
CA THR A 84 -6.58 -10.17 -6.00
C THR A 84 -5.30 -9.98 -6.81
N VAL A 85 -4.13 -10.00 -6.17
CA VAL A 85 -2.84 -9.85 -6.86
C VAL A 85 -2.36 -11.19 -7.46
N TYR A 86 -2.42 -12.27 -6.70
CA TYR A 86 -1.79 -13.56 -7.02
C TYR A 86 -2.74 -14.60 -7.61
N GLY A 87 -4.05 -14.41 -7.45
CA GLY A 87 -5.06 -15.31 -8.00
C GLY A 87 -5.18 -15.19 -9.52
N SER A 88 -5.81 -16.20 -10.14
CA SER A 88 -6.21 -16.11 -11.54
C SER A 88 -7.37 -15.12 -11.72
N GLU A 89 -7.61 -14.69 -12.94
CA GLU A 89 -8.74 -13.81 -13.25
C GLU A 89 -10.09 -14.51 -13.03
N GLU A 90 -10.13 -15.83 -13.28
CA GLU A 90 -11.32 -16.67 -13.08
C GLU A 90 -11.76 -16.74 -11.61
N GLU A 91 -10.82 -16.66 -10.66
CA GLU A 91 -11.14 -16.62 -9.24
C GLU A 91 -11.96 -15.37 -8.84
N ASN A 92 -11.91 -14.30 -9.64
CA ASN A 92 -12.58 -13.02 -9.39
C ASN A 92 -12.45 -12.52 -7.94
N ALA A 93 -11.30 -12.72 -7.34
CA ALA A 93 -11.05 -12.36 -5.95
C ALA A 93 -11.24 -10.85 -5.69
N GLY A 94 -10.87 -10.00 -6.66
CA GLY A 94 -11.11 -8.56 -6.60
C GLY A 94 -12.57 -8.19 -6.56
N GLY A 95 -13.40 -8.84 -7.39
CA GLY A 95 -14.85 -8.67 -7.38
C GLY A 95 -15.47 -9.06 -6.03
N MET A 96 -14.99 -10.13 -5.41
CA MET A 96 -15.43 -10.51 -4.06
C MET A 96 -15.06 -9.44 -3.01
N VAL A 97 -13.88 -8.82 -3.11
CA VAL A 97 -13.49 -7.70 -2.23
C VAL A 97 -14.43 -6.51 -2.44
N ARG A 98 -14.72 -6.12 -3.69
CA ARG A 98 -15.68 -5.07 -4.01
C ARG A 98 -17.04 -5.37 -3.42
N ASP A 99 -17.56 -6.58 -3.63
CA ASP A 99 -18.91 -6.97 -3.22
C ASP A 99 -19.09 -6.95 -1.71
N PHE A 100 -18.06 -7.27 -0.96
CA PHE A 100 -18.05 -7.09 0.50
C PHE A 100 -18.31 -5.63 0.92
N HIS A 101 -17.88 -4.65 0.11
CA HIS A 101 -18.02 -3.23 0.41
C HIS A 101 -19.32 -2.58 -0.07
N LYS A 102 -20.19 -3.30 -0.81
CA LYS A 102 -21.44 -2.75 -1.38
C LYS A 102 -22.39 -2.15 -0.34
N ASN A 103 -22.42 -2.69 0.86
CA ASN A 103 -23.34 -2.26 1.91
C ASN A 103 -22.69 -1.31 2.94
N ILE A 104 -21.43 -0.94 2.74
CA ILE A 104 -20.72 -0.01 3.61
C ILE A 104 -21.00 1.40 3.14
N LYS A 105 -21.96 2.06 3.79
CA LYS A 105 -22.43 3.42 3.50
C LYS A 105 -23.05 4.05 4.75
N GLY A 106 -23.07 5.36 4.81
CA GLY A 106 -23.63 6.11 5.95
C GLY A 106 -23.57 7.60 5.73
N GLU A 107 -23.59 8.35 6.81
CA GLU A 107 -23.49 9.80 6.83
C GLU A 107 -22.22 10.22 7.56
N MET A 108 -21.53 11.22 7.01
CA MET A 108 -20.39 11.83 7.67
C MET A 108 -20.86 12.69 8.84
N PRO A 109 -20.10 12.75 9.95
CA PRO A 109 -20.33 13.75 10.98
C PRO A 109 -20.28 15.17 10.42
N GLU A 110 -20.99 16.12 11.06
CA GLU A 110 -21.03 17.53 10.67
C GLU A 110 -19.63 18.16 10.58
N GLU A 111 -18.70 17.76 11.46
CA GLU A 111 -17.30 18.20 11.44
C GLU A 111 -16.55 17.82 10.14
N PHE A 112 -17.07 16.84 9.39
CA PHE A 112 -16.58 16.42 8.07
C PHE A 112 -17.59 16.72 6.95
N GLY A 113 -18.53 17.65 7.17
CA GLY A 113 -19.43 18.19 6.16
C GLY A 113 -20.79 17.50 6.02
N GLY A 114 -21.18 16.58 6.91
CA GLY A 114 -22.56 16.02 6.99
C GLY A 114 -23.07 15.27 5.75
N HIS A 115 -22.21 15.02 4.75
CA HIS A 115 -22.63 14.39 3.49
C HIS A 115 -22.65 12.86 3.59
N ARG A 116 -23.33 12.21 2.67
CA ARG A 116 -23.36 10.73 2.60
C ARG A 116 -22.03 10.20 2.05
N TYR A 117 -21.56 9.09 2.61
CA TYR A 117 -20.41 8.35 2.10
C TYR A 117 -20.81 6.96 1.62
N HIS A 118 -20.04 6.38 0.70
CA HIS A 118 -20.14 5.00 0.26
C HIS A 118 -18.76 4.41 0.03
N ALA A 119 -18.49 3.20 0.52
CA ALA A 119 -17.16 2.60 0.41
C ALA A 119 -16.74 2.28 -1.04
N LEU A 120 -17.69 2.17 -1.98
CA LEU A 120 -17.42 2.04 -3.41
C LEU A 120 -17.38 3.38 -4.15
N ASP A 121 -17.43 4.52 -3.42
CA ASP A 121 -17.09 5.78 -4.06
C ASP A 121 -15.69 5.66 -4.70
N PRO A 122 -15.55 5.99 -6.00
CA PRO A 122 -14.30 5.76 -6.73
C PRO A 122 -13.08 6.39 -6.08
N GLU A 123 -13.18 7.62 -5.58
CA GLU A 123 -12.07 8.33 -4.93
C GLU A 123 -11.65 7.65 -3.63
N THR A 124 -12.63 7.28 -2.80
CA THR A 124 -12.39 6.56 -1.53
C THR A 124 -11.78 5.18 -1.77
N TYR A 125 -12.27 4.45 -2.77
CA TYR A 125 -11.80 3.11 -3.09
C TYR A 125 -10.40 3.14 -3.71
N TYR A 126 -10.15 4.12 -4.60
CA TYR A 126 -8.83 4.30 -5.19
C TYR A 126 -7.77 4.67 -4.14
N TRP A 127 -8.11 5.55 -3.17
CA TRP A 127 -7.19 5.84 -2.07
C TRP A 127 -6.79 4.59 -1.30
N ALA A 128 -7.73 3.72 -0.98
CA ALA A 128 -7.43 2.45 -0.30
C ALA A 128 -6.43 1.60 -1.11
N HIS A 129 -6.61 1.51 -2.43
CA HIS A 129 -5.66 0.83 -3.32
C HIS A 129 -4.31 1.54 -3.41
N ALA A 130 -4.31 2.86 -3.57
CA ALA A 130 -3.10 3.67 -3.68
C ALA A 130 -2.16 3.48 -2.49
N THR A 131 -2.71 3.33 -1.27
CA THR A 131 -1.91 3.05 -0.07
C THR A 131 -1.27 1.66 -0.08
N PHE A 132 -1.90 0.65 -0.68
CA PHE A 132 -1.29 -0.67 -0.85
C PHE A 132 -0.20 -0.64 -1.92
N PHE A 133 -0.45 0.02 -3.03
CA PHE A 133 0.56 0.20 -4.07
C PHE A 133 1.79 0.94 -3.54
N ASP A 134 1.58 2.09 -2.89
CA ASP A 134 2.66 2.86 -2.29
C ASP A 134 3.40 2.07 -1.21
N GLN A 135 2.72 1.21 -0.46
CA GLN A 135 3.38 0.32 0.49
C GLN A 135 4.41 -0.59 -0.19
N VAL A 136 4.06 -1.19 -1.33
CA VAL A 136 4.98 -2.07 -2.09
C VAL A 136 6.13 -1.26 -2.65
N LEU A 137 5.83 -0.12 -3.27
CA LEU A 137 6.80 0.79 -3.85
C LEU A 137 7.79 1.30 -2.78
N TYR A 138 7.27 1.87 -1.70
CA TYR A 138 8.05 2.42 -0.60
C TYR A 138 8.89 1.34 0.08
N PHE A 139 8.31 0.19 0.38
CA PHE A 139 9.03 -0.95 0.98
C PHE A 139 10.22 -1.35 0.09
N THR A 140 9.99 -1.52 -1.20
CA THR A 140 11.03 -1.97 -2.12
C THR A 140 12.15 -0.94 -2.24
N ASP A 141 11.80 0.32 -2.49
CA ASP A 141 12.77 1.41 -2.68
C ASP A 141 13.55 1.73 -1.39
N THR A 142 12.91 1.56 -0.23
CA THR A 142 13.51 1.90 1.06
C THR A 142 14.31 0.76 1.67
N PHE A 143 13.81 -0.48 1.64
CA PHE A 143 14.39 -1.59 2.42
C PHE A 143 14.98 -2.73 1.59
N VAL A 144 14.70 -2.79 0.28
CA VAL A 144 15.22 -3.88 -0.55
C VAL A 144 16.31 -3.37 -1.48
N ARG A 145 15.99 -2.43 -2.35
CA ARG A 145 16.92 -1.79 -3.28
C ARG A 145 16.33 -0.50 -3.83
N ARG A 146 17.17 0.40 -4.28
CA ARG A 146 16.68 1.58 -5.00
C ARG A 146 16.06 1.15 -6.33
N LEU A 147 14.91 1.73 -6.63
CA LEU A 147 14.19 1.55 -7.88
C LEU A 147 14.57 2.67 -8.85
N SER A 148 14.82 2.32 -10.09
CA SER A 148 14.91 3.29 -11.18
C SER A 148 13.55 3.90 -11.49
N ARG A 149 13.52 5.00 -12.24
CA ARG A 149 12.28 5.62 -12.69
C ARG A 149 11.45 4.63 -13.52
N ALA A 150 12.08 3.92 -14.44
CA ALA A 150 11.42 2.93 -15.28
C ALA A 150 10.78 1.78 -14.47
N GLU A 151 11.44 1.33 -13.41
CA GLU A 151 10.87 0.29 -12.53
C GLU A 151 9.69 0.80 -11.71
N LYS A 152 9.70 2.05 -11.28
CA LYS A 152 8.56 2.68 -10.60
C LYS A 152 7.38 2.82 -11.55
N GLU A 153 7.63 3.21 -12.79
CA GLU A 153 6.64 3.25 -13.87
C GLU A 153 6.04 1.86 -14.12
N GLN A 154 6.90 0.84 -14.29
CA GLN A 154 6.46 -0.55 -14.43
C GLN A 154 5.56 -0.98 -13.27
N MET A 155 5.99 -0.78 -12.03
CA MET A 155 5.19 -1.13 -10.85
C MET A 155 3.85 -0.39 -10.84
N TYR A 156 3.81 0.86 -11.30
CA TYR A 156 2.57 1.61 -11.40
C TYR A 156 1.63 1.02 -12.45
N LEU A 157 2.12 0.69 -13.63
CA LEU A 157 1.35 0.05 -14.69
C LEU A 157 0.82 -1.33 -14.25
N GLU A 158 1.61 -2.11 -13.53
CA GLU A 158 1.16 -3.36 -12.90
C GLU A 158 0.05 -3.11 -11.86
N SER A 159 0.15 -2.02 -11.10
CA SER A 159 -0.86 -1.63 -10.11
C SER A 159 -2.18 -1.19 -10.74
N LYS A 160 -2.18 -0.64 -11.96
CA LYS A 160 -3.40 -0.34 -12.72
C LYS A 160 -4.17 -1.64 -13.00
N THR A 161 -3.49 -2.68 -13.44
CA THR A 161 -4.09 -4.01 -13.63
C THR A 161 -4.61 -4.58 -12.32
N TRP A 162 -3.86 -4.47 -11.22
CA TRP A 162 -4.35 -4.87 -9.90
C TRP A 162 -5.64 -4.14 -9.53
N TYR A 163 -5.70 -2.81 -9.69
CA TYR A 163 -6.89 -2.02 -9.35
C TYR A 163 -8.11 -2.44 -10.17
N ARG A 164 -7.96 -2.63 -11.48
CA ARG A 164 -9.03 -3.05 -12.38
C ARG A 164 -9.65 -4.39 -12.01
N ARG A 165 -8.89 -5.30 -11.40
CA ARG A 165 -9.41 -6.58 -10.89
C ARG A 165 -10.50 -6.42 -9.82
N TYR A 166 -10.60 -5.25 -9.17
CA TYR A 166 -11.70 -4.98 -8.25
C TYR A 166 -13.02 -4.69 -8.99
N GLY A 167 -12.98 -4.24 -10.24
CA GLY A 167 -14.17 -3.88 -11.00
C GLY A 167 -14.91 -2.68 -10.43
N VAL A 168 -14.20 -1.75 -9.82
CA VAL A 168 -14.66 -0.41 -9.43
C VAL A 168 -14.21 0.58 -10.48
N SER A 169 -14.93 1.71 -10.64
CA SER A 169 -14.57 2.74 -11.61
C SER A 169 -13.12 3.21 -11.46
N ASP A 170 -12.38 3.24 -12.54
CA ASP A 170 -10.99 3.69 -12.62
C ASP A 170 -10.85 5.19 -12.92
N ARG A 171 -11.97 5.94 -12.92
CA ARG A 171 -11.99 7.39 -13.14
C ARG A 171 -10.96 8.18 -12.33
N PRO A 172 -10.72 7.90 -11.01
CA PRO A 172 -9.74 8.64 -10.22
C PRO A 172 -8.31 8.17 -10.42
N MET A 173 -8.09 7.09 -11.17
CA MET A 173 -6.77 6.49 -11.34
C MET A 173 -5.88 7.38 -12.24
N PRO A 174 -4.74 7.87 -11.75
CA PRO A 174 -3.82 8.68 -12.55
C PRO A 174 -3.35 7.98 -13.83
N ALA A 175 -3.09 8.76 -14.86
CA ALA A 175 -2.71 8.22 -16.17
C ALA A 175 -1.37 7.47 -16.14
N ASP A 176 -0.37 8.04 -15.45
CA ASP A 176 1.00 7.54 -15.36
C ASP A 176 1.57 7.70 -13.95
N TYR A 177 2.79 7.23 -13.72
CA TYR A 177 3.43 7.31 -12.42
C TYR A 177 3.72 8.76 -11.99
N ALA A 178 4.00 9.68 -12.91
CA ALA A 178 4.19 11.10 -12.58
C ALA A 178 2.89 11.75 -12.09
N ALA A 179 1.77 11.39 -12.72
CA ALA A 179 0.45 11.81 -12.25
C ALA A 179 0.09 11.17 -10.90
N PHE A 180 0.50 9.91 -10.66
CA PHE A 180 0.34 9.27 -9.36
C PHE A 180 1.14 9.98 -8.27
N GLU A 181 2.37 10.40 -8.52
CA GLU A 181 3.17 11.18 -7.56
C GLU A 181 2.45 12.48 -7.17
N ARG A 182 1.90 13.22 -8.14
CA ARG A 182 1.10 14.43 -7.85
C ARG A 182 -0.17 14.14 -7.07
N TYR A 183 -0.89 13.07 -7.44
CA TYR A 183 -2.07 12.61 -6.69
C TYR A 183 -1.69 12.26 -5.24
N TRP A 184 -0.60 11.54 -5.04
CA TRP A 184 -0.12 11.16 -3.71
C TRP A 184 0.24 12.36 -2.86
N GLU A 185 0.98 13.32 -3.42
CA GLU A 185 1.34 14.57 -2.76
C GLU A 185 0.10 15.38 -2.36
N HIS A 186 -0.86 15.51 -3.26
CA HIS A 186 -2.14 16.19 -2.97
C HIS A 186 -2.88 15.49 -1.83
N MET A 187 -3.03 14.18 -1.86
CA MET A 187 -3.69 13.45 -0.79
C MET A 187 -3.01 13.68 0.57
N ILE A 188 -1.68 13.55 0.61
CA ILE A 188 -0.90 13.70 1.85
C ILE A 188 -0.96 15.11 2.43
N ASN A 189 -0.91 16.13 1.59
CA ASN A 189 -0.77 17.52 2.03
C ASN A 189 -2.12 18.20 2.27
N ASP A 190 -3.14 17.89 1.45
CA ASP A 190 -4.35 18.71 1.37
C ASP A 190 -5.62 17.95 1.82
N VAL A 191 -5.64 16.62 1.74
CA VAL A 191 -6.88 15.83 1.95
C VAL A 191 -6.90 15.10 3.28
N LEU A 192 -5.78 14.49 3.67
CA LEU A 192 -5.74 13.63 4.85
C LEU A 192 -5.88 14.40 6.15
N VAL A 193 -6.62 13.84 7.10
CA VAL A 193 -6.89 14.43 8.41
C VAL A 193 -6.52 13.49 9.55
N ALA A 194 -6.41 14.04 10.78
CA ALA A 194 -6.18 13.26 12.00
C ALA A 194 -7.45 12.54 12.47
N HIS A 195 -8.04 11.72 11.58
CA HIS A 195 -9.27 11.00 11.89
C HIS A 195 -9.11 10.07 13.11
N ARG A 196 -10.18 9.86 13.87
CA ARG A 196 -10.19 9.06 15.10
C ARG A 196 -9.66 7.64 14.89
N THR A 197 -10.00 7.01 13.79
CA THR A 197 -9.54 5.65 13.47
C THR A 197 -8.04 5.59 13.14
N ALA A 198 -7.49 6.61 12.48
CA ALA A 198 -6.06 6.73 12.22
C ALA A 198 -5.28 6.93 13.53
N LYS A 199 -5.75 7.81 14.41
CA LYS A 199 -5.18 8.00 15.76
C LYS A 199 -5.20 6.71 16.58
N TYR A 200 -6.31 5.96 16.51
CA TYR A 200 -6.38 4.65 17.16
C TYR A 200 -5.39 3.65 16.54
N GLY A 201 -5.34 3.57 15.21
CA GLY A 201 -4.45 2.64 14.49
C GLY A 201 -2.98 2.89 14.81
N ILE A 202 -2.52 4.15 14.77
CA ILE A 202 -1.14 4.47 15.13
C ILE A 202 -0.89 4.31 16.63
N GLY A 203 -1.87 4.61 17.46
CA GLY A 203 -1.82 4.36 18.92
C GLY A 203 -1.68 2.88 19.23
N TYR A 204 -2.36 2.00 18.48
CA TYR A 204 -2.22 0.56 18.60
C TYR A 204 -0.78 0.09 18.32
N VAL A 205 -0.11 0.71 17.35
CA VAL A 205 1.30 0.41 17.05
C VAL A 205 2.25 0.99 18.10
N THR A 206 2.06 2.25 18.49
CA THR A 206 2.98 2.97 19.38
C THR A 206 2.85 2.54 20.84
N LYS A 207 1.67 2.11 21.28
CA LYS A 207 1.44 1.53 22.61
C LYS A 207 1.87 0.06 22.72
N GLY A 208 2.09 -0.60 21.59
CA GLY A 208 2.52 -1.98 21.47
C GLY A 208 1.40 -2.94 21.12
N PHE A 209 1.75 -3.94 20.32
CA PHE A 209 0.82 -4.99 19.90
C PHE A 209 0.46 -5.91 21.05
N PRO A 210 -0.78 -6.41 21.11
CA PRO A 210 -1.13 -7.50 22.00
C PRO A 210 -0.41 -8.79 21.56
N ARG A 211 -0.35 -9.74 22.48
CA ARG A 211 0.25 -11.05 22.21
C ARG A 211 -0.41 -11.73 20.98
N PRO A 212 0.37 -12.10 19.95
CA PRO A 212 -0.18 -12.82 18.80
C PRO A 212 -0.74 -14.19 19.20
N LYS A 213 -1.83 -14.62 18.55
CA LYS A 213 -2.35 -15.98 18.72
C LYS A 213 -1.28 -17.00 18.33
N GLY A 214 -1.12 -18.05 19.15
CA GLY A 214 -0.11 -19.10 18.93
C GLY A 214 1.28 -18.80 19.52
N VAL A 215 1.53 -17.60 20.02
CA VAL A 215 2.76 -17.27 20.75
C VAL A 215 2.52 -17.50 22.24
N SER A 216 3.42 -18.22 22.92
CA SER A 216 3.28 -18.45 24.36
C SER A 216 3.38 -17.14 25.15
N PRO A 217 2.72 -17.02 26.34
CA PRO A 217 2.79 -15.82 27.16
C PRO A 217 4.23 -15.44 27.55
N LEU A 218 5.05 -16.44 27.89
CA LEU A 218 6.45 -16.22 28.27
C LEU A 218 7.27 -15.73 27.07
N ALA A 219 7.14 -16.37 25.90
CA ALA A 219 7.84 -15.95 24.69
C ALA A 219 7.46 -14.51 24.30
N TRP A 220 6.18 -14.13 24.40
CA TRP A 220 5.74 -12.78 24.13
C TRP A 220 6.26 -11.77 25.17
N LYS A 221 6.26 -12.13 26.45
CA LYS A 221 6.81 -11.28 27.53
C LYS A 221 8.28 -10.93 27.29
N LEU A 222 9.05 -11.85 26.72
CA LEU A 222 10.46 -11.62 26.37
C LEU A 222 10.62 -10.86 25.04
N ALA A 223 9.79 -11.12 24.06
CA ALA A 223 9.89 -10.52 22.73
C ALA A 223 9.31 -9.09 22.64
N ALA A 224 8.19 -8.82 23.33
CA ALA A 224 7.46 -7.56 23.22
C ALA A 224 8.29 -6.31 23.54
N PRO A 225 9.19 -6.29 24.54
CA PRO A 225 10.02 -5.13 24.84
C PRO A 225 10.98 -4.72 23.72
N VAL A 226 11.31 -5.64 22.81
CA VAL A 226 12.14 -5.37 21.64
C VAL A 226 11.27 -5.16 20.41
N PHE A 227 10.32 -6.05 20.19
CA PHE A 227 9.46 -6.02 18.99
C PHE A 227 8.61 -4.75 18.89
N ASN A 228 7.93 -4.36 19.98
CA ASN A 228 7.01 -3.23 19.95
C ASN A 228 7.69 -1.89 19.65
N PRO A 229 8.81 -1.51 20.32
CA PRO A 229 9.51 -0.27 19.99
C PRO A 229 10.07 -0.26 18.56
N VAL A 230 10.55 -1.39 18.06
CA VAL A 230 11.05 -1.50 16.69
C VAL A 230 9.90 -1.32 15.68
N ALA A 231 8.78 -2.01 15.90
CA ALA A 231 7.59 -1.88 15.05
C ALA A 231 7.04 -0.44 15.05
N ALA A 232 6.95 0.19 16.21
CA ALA A 232 6.55 1.59 16.37
C ALA A 232 7.51 2.53 15.62
N PHE A 233 8.81 2.35 15.80
CA PHE A 233 9.84 3.15 15.14
C PHE A 233 9.77 3.01 13.60
N LEU A 234 9.71 1.79 13.08
CA LEU A 234 9.68 1.52 11.65
C LEU A 234 8.36 2.02 11.01
N THR A 235 7.23 1.80 11.66
CA THR A 235 5.94 2.28 11.15
C THR A 235 5.92 3.81 11.13
N THR A 236 6.32 4.46 12.22
CA THR A 236 6.35 5.94 12.31
C THR A 236 7.33 6.54 11.30
N GLY A 237 8.54 5.98 11.18
CA GLY A 237 9.54 6.42 10.22
C GLY A 237 9.11 6.25 8.77
N GLY A 238 8.31 5.21 8.49
CA GLY A 238 7.73 4.96 7.17
C GLY A 238 6.57 5.88 6.79
N MET A 239 5.96 6.59 7.76
CA MET A 239 4.89 7.55 7.48
C MET A 239 5.46 8.79 6.77
N PRO A 240 4.76 9.36 5.76
CA PRO A 240 5.14 10.64 5.18
C PRO A 240 5.28 11.74 6.24
N PRO A 241 6.23 12.69 6.10
CA PRO A 241 6.48 13.72 7.11
C PRO A 241 5.20 14.46 7.52
N ARG A 242 4.42 14.93 6.56
CA ARG A 242 3.16 15.65 6.80
C ARG A 242 2.15 14.85 7.61
N THR A 243 2.02 13.55 7.35
CA THR A 243 1.10 12.69 8.10
C THR A 243 1.57 12.45 9.54
N ARG A 244 2.87 12.45 9.80
CA ARG A 244 3.41 12.45 11.17
C ARG A 244 3.00 13.70 11.93
N GLU A 245 3.10 14.87 11.28
CA GLU A 245 2.67 16.17 11.86
C GLU A 245 1.17 16.16 12.18
N ILE A 246 0.33 15.79 11.19
CA ILE A 246 -1.13 15.68 11.34
C ILE A 246 -1.52 14.78 12.53
N LEU A 247 -0.82 13.65 12.69
CA LEU A 247 -1.09 12.68 13.76
C LEU A 247 -0.39 13.02 15.09
N GLY A 248 0.42 14.08 15.14
CA GLY A 248 1.17 14.48 16.33
C GLY A 248 2.25 13.48 16.74
N LEU A 249 2.87 12.78 15.79
CA LEU A 249 3.90 11.77 16.06
C LEU A 249 5.27 12.43 16.23
N PRO A 250 5.93 12.30 17.38
CA PRO A 250 7.21 12.90 17.62
C PRO A 250 8.31 12.26 16.79
N TRP A 251 8.90 13.03 15.88
CA TRP A 251 9.96 12.58 15.00
C TRP A 251 11.00 13.67 14.83
N ASP A 252 12.24 13.37 15.16
CA ASP A 252 13.37 14.29 15.11
C ASP A 252 14.44 13.82 14.12
N GLU A 253 15.42 14.65 13.83
CA GLU A 253 16.52 14.33 12.93
C GLU A 253 17.36 13.12 13.38
N ARG A 254 17.46 12.87 14.69
CA ARG A 254 18.21 11.72 15.22
C ARG A 254 17.47 10.43 14.88
N LYS A 255 16.14 10.41 15.00
CA LYS A 255 15.29 9.27 14.61
C LYS A 255 15.35 9.07 13.09
N GLU A 256 15.28 10.17 12.31
CA GLU A 256 15.39 10.12 10.85
C GLU A 256 16.73 9.53 10.43
N ARG A 257 17.85 10.00 10.96
CA ARG A 257 19.17 9.44 10.66
C ARG A 257 19.29 7.95 11.02
N ARG A 258 18.70 7.52 12.13
CA ARG A 258 18.67 6.09 12.51
C ARG A 258 17.85 5.26 11.56
N TYR A 259 16.69 5.78 11.16
CA TYR A 259 15.80 5.13 10.20
C TYR A 259 16.49 4.95 8.85
N GLN A 260 17.12 6.00 8.33
CA GLN A 260 17.84 5.95 7.06
C GLN A 260 19.05 5.00 7.11
N ARG A 261 19.77 4.94 8.23
CA ARG A 261 20.87 3.97 8.41
C ARG A 261 20.35 2.53 8.42
N PHE A 262 19.25 2.27 9.11
CA PHE A 262 18.62 0.95 9.11
C PHE A 262 18.15 0.56 7.70
N ALA A 263 17.50 1.48 7.00
CA ALA A 263 17.07 1.27 5.63
C ALA A 263 18.26 0.99 4.68
N ALA A 264 19.36 1.74 4.83
CA ALA A 264 20.58 1.53 4.06
C ALA A 264 21.19 0.14 4.33
N LEU A 265 21.23 -0.29 5.59
CA LEU A 265 21.67 -1.64 5.95
C LEU A 265 20.82 -2.72 5.28
N CYS A 266 19.50 -2.59 5.32
CA CYS A 266 18.57 -3.55 4.69
C CYS A 266 18.81 -3.66 3.18
N ARG A 267 19.18 -2.56 2.51
CA ARG A 267 19.46 -2.53 1.06
C ARG A 267 20.82 -3.11 0.66
N THR A 268 21.69 -3.44 1.60
CA THR A 268 23.01 -3.95 1.25
C THR A 268 22.93 -5.24 0.43
N PRO A 269 23.84 -5.46 -0.54
CA PRO A 269 23.87 -6.71 -1.29
C PRO A 269 23.99 -7.94 -0.40
N ALA A 270 24.73 -7.85 0.70
CA ALA A 270 24.90 -8.95 1.66
C ALA A 270 23.57 -9.36 2.30
N VAL A 271 22.75 -8.40 2.78
CA VAL A 271 21.44 -8.69 3.38
C VAL A 271 20.49 -9.29 2.36
N ASN A 272 20.45 -8.75 1.14
CA ASN A 272 19.60 -9.28 0.08
C ASN A 272 20.06 -10.67 -0.40
N TRP A 273 21.36 -10.92 -0.46
CA TRP A 273 21.92 -12.22 -0.79
C TRP A 273 21.57 -13.28 0.29
N LEU A 274 21.74 -12.94 1.56
CA LEU A 274 21.32 -13.81 2.67
C LEU A 274 19.81 -14.08 2.61
N TRP A 275 19.00 -13.04 2.41
CA TRP A 275 17.55 -13.19 2.24
C TRP A 275 17.19 -14.10 1.06
N GLY A 276 17.93 -13.98 -0.05
CA GLY A 276 17.76 -14.83 -1.23
C GLY A 276 17.96 -16.33 -0.95
N ARG A 277 18.76 -16.69 0.06
CA ARG A 277 19.02 -18.08 0.50
C ARG A 277 18.00 -18.63 1.48
N VAL A 278 17.19 -17.77 2.09
CA VAL A 278 16.10 -18.22 2.96
C VAL A 278 15.08 -18.99 2.10
N PRO A 279 14.65 -20.20 2.51
CA PRO A 279 13.65 -20.95 1.75
C PRO A 279 12.39 -20.14 1.47
N MET A 280 11.79 -20.36 0.28
CA MET A 280 10.60 -19.65 -0.21
C MET A 280 9.47 -19.59 0.83
N LYS A 281 9.26 -20.67 1.59
CA LYS A 281 8.21 -20.75 2.63
C LYS A 281 8.35 -19.71 3.74
N TYR A 282 9.56 -19.20 3.97
CA TYR A 282 9.84 -18.16 4.96
C TYR A 282 10.00 -16.77 4.34
N ARG A 283 10.32 -16.70 3.03
CA ARG A 283 10.44 -15.43 2.31
C ARG A 283 9.11 -14.85 1.87
N TYR A 284 8.21 -15.71 1.42
CA TYR A 284 6.97 -15.29 0.78
C TYR A 284 5.73 -15.74 1.53
N VAL A 285 4.66 -14.95 1.43
CA VAL A 285 3.33 -15.32 1.88
C VAL A 285 2.81 -16.54 1.09
N PRO A 286 1.88 -17.37 1.64
CA PRO A 286 1.38 -18.56 0.95
C PRO A 286 0.88 -18.27 -0.46
N TYR A 287 0.06 -17.25 -0.64
CA TYR A 287 -0.52 -16.85 -1.93
C TYR A 287 0.51 -16.57 -3.03
N ALA A 288 1.61 -15.89 -2.68
CA ALA A 288 2.70 -15.62 -3.62
C ALA A 288 3.43 -16.92 -3.99
N ARG A 289 3.66 -17.81 -3.03
CA ARG A 289 4.32 -19.11 -3.28
C ARG A 289 3.52 -20.00 -4.22
N GLU A 290 2.20 -20.09 -3.98
CA GLU A 290 1.27 -20.82 -4.81
C GLU A 290 1.23 -20.24 -6.23
N ALA A 291 1.25 -18.91 -6.35
CA ALA A 291 1.30 -18.21 -7.63
C ALA A 291 2.59 -18.53 -8.38
N PHE A 292 3.76 -18.39 -7.77
CA PHE A 292 5.04 -18.73 -8.40
C PHE A 292 5.11 -20.21 -8.81
N ALA A 293 4.56 -21.11 -8.00
CA ALA A 293 4.55 -22.53 -8.31
C ALA A 293 3.70 -22.91 -9.54
N ARG A 294 2.71 -22.08 -9.93
CA ARG A 294 1.93 -22.29 -11.17
C ARG A 294 2.72 -22.03 -12.45
N TYR A 295 3.85 -21.34 -12.35
CA TYR A 295 4.69 -20.96 -13.50
C TYR A 295 6.11 -21.56 -13.43
N ALA A 296 6.41 -22.37 -12.42
CA ALA A 296 7.68 -23.09 -12.29
C ALA A 296 7.60 -24.46 -12.96
#